data_601017ba4de24d733b596156e439c435
#
_entry.id   601017ba4de24d733b596156e439c435
#
_cell.length_a   1.000
_cell.length_b   1.000
_cell.length_c   1.000
_cell.angle_alpha   90.00
_cell.angle_beta   90.00
_cell.angle_gamma   90.00
#
_symmetry.space_group_name_H-M   'P 1'
#
loop_
_entity.id
_entity.type
_entity.pdbx_description
1 polymer ?
#
loop_
_entity_poly.entity_id
_entity_poly.type
_entity_poly.pdbx_seq_one_letter_code
_entity_poly.pdbx_strand_id
1 'polypeptide(L)'
;MMNSSHPYAALTPDCALDALDSTGFKADGRLLALNSYENRVYQMGVEDAAPAMGAALVVVKFYRPERWSDAAILEEHAFTTELAAREIPVVAPLELSGATLHRHAGFRFAVYPKQGGRMPEFDRVDTLQRMGRFLGRIHAVGAQADFSHRPTLDLETFGFASRDFLRSGNWLPPDLVAAWDSVVEHALASVAYCYERAGKVRAIRLHGDCHAGNVLWTDAGPHFVDFDDSRMGPAVQDLWMLMSGEREEQQAQITEILTGYEDFAEFDPRELNLVEALRTLRLIHYSAWLARRWDDPAFPAAFPWFNTPQYWQARILELREQIALMNEPPLVA
;
A
#
# COMPACT_ATOMS: atom_id res chain seq x y z
N MET A 1 8.70 -12.92 -32.99
CA MET A 1 8.28 -13.26 -31.63
C MET A 1 9.21 -12.52 -30.70
N MET A 2 8.82 -11.36 -30.18
CA MET A 2 9.58 -10.68 -29.14
C MET A 2 9.40 -11.48 -27.86
N ASN A 3 10.48 -12.05 -27.36
CA ASN A 3 10.52 -12.64 -26.06
C ASN A 3 10.48 -11.47 -25.05
N SER A 4 9.30 -11.02 -24.66
CA SER A 4 9.16 -10.07 -23.58
C SER A 4 9.51 -10.82 -22.29
N SER A 5 10.77 -10.73 -21.89
CA SER A 5 11.16 -11.24 -20.58
C SER A 5 10.44 -10.40 -19.53
N HIS A 6 9.51 -11.00 -18.76
CA HIS A 6 8.86 -10.30 -17.65
C HIS A 6 9.92 -9.88 -16.61
N PRO A 7 9.62 -8.85 -15.78
CA PRO A 7 10.62 -8.22 -14.91
C PRO A 7 11.40 -9.19 -14.00
N TYR A 8 10.82 -10.33 -13.66
CA TYR A 8 11.40 -11.33 -12.76
C TYR A 8 11.83 -12.63 -13.45
N ALA A 9 11.93 -12.65 -14.79
CA ALA A 9 12.26 -13.89 -15.51
C ALA A 9 13.59 -14.55 -15.08
N ALA A 10 14.56 -13.74 -14.67
CA ALA A 10 15.85 -14.20 -14.20
C ALA A 10 15.94 -14.45 -12.68
N LEU A 11 14.89 -14.13 -11.92
CA LEU A 11 14.85 -14.36 -10.46
C LEU A 11 14.44 -15.82 -10.18
N THR A 12 15.39 -16.72 -10.33
CA THR A 12 15.22 -18.14 -9.97
C THR A 12 15.33 -18.35 -8.45
N PRO A 13 14.85 -19.48 -7.90
CA PRO A 13 15.09 -19.84 -6.50
C PRO A 13 16.57 -19.77 -6.09
N ASP A 14 17.47 -20.28 -6.91
CA ASP A 14 18.92 -20.25 -6.64
C ASP A 14 19.43 -18.79 -6.61
N CYS A 15 19.03 -17.96 -7.57
CA CYS A 15 19.36 -16.52 -7.58
C CYS A 15 18.88 -15.82 -6.32
N ALA A 16 17.71 -16.19 -5.80
CA ALA A 16 17.17 -15.61 -4.58
C ALA A 16 17.94 -16.06 -3.32
N LEU A 17 18.38 -17.31 -3.24
CA LEU A 17 19.24 -17.82 -2.16
C LEU A 17 20.63 -17.18 -2.21
N ASP A 18 21.25 -17.12 -3.39
CA ASP A 18 22.54 -16.46 -3.60
C ASP A 18 22.50 -14.97 -3.23
N ALA A 19 21.38 -14.31 -3.50
CA ALA A 19 21.16 -12.92 -3.10
C ALA A 19 21.21 -12.77 -1.57
N LEU A 20 20.55 -13.65 -0.83
CA LEU A 20 20.59 -13.65 0.63
C LEU A 20 22.03 -13.92 1.13
N ASP A 21 22.71 -14.91 0.57
CA ASP A 21 24.11 -15.25 0.94
C ASP A 21 25.06 -14.06 0.71
N SER A 22 24.81 -13.25 -0.32
CA SER A 22 25.62 -12.06 -0.63
C SER A 22 25.57 -10.99 0.47
N THR A 23 24.60 -11.05 1.38
CA THR A 23 24.47 -10.10 2.52
C THR A 23 25.22 -10.53 3.78
N GLY A 24 25.84 -11.73 3.76
CA GLY A 24 26.55 -12.32 4.89
C GLY A 24 25.71 -13.33 5.70
N PHE A 25 24.46 -13.52 5.36
CA PHE A 25 23.69 -14.68 5.82
C PHE A 25 24.16 -15.94 5.09
N LYS A 26 23.78 -17.09 5.63
CA LYS A 26 23.97 -18.39 4.98
C LYS A 26 22.60 -19.06 4.86
N ALA A 27 22.08 -19.11 3.63
CA ALA A 27 20.79 -19.74 3.35
C ALA A 27 20.87 -21.25 3.58
N ASP A 28 19.84 -21.83 4.22
CA ASP A 28 19.76 -23.26 4.49
C ASP A 28 18.97 -24.03 3.40
N GLY A 29 18.59 -23.35 2.32
CA GLY A 29 17.84 -23.90 1.19
C GLY A 29 16.32 -23.86 1.36
N ARG A 30 15.79 -23.51 2.53
CA ARG A 30 14.33 -23.31 2.70
C ARG A 30 13.90 -21.99 2.06
N LEU A 31 13.01 -22.07 1.09
CA LEU A 31 12.45 -20.92 0.39
C LEU A 31 10.95 -21.12 0.20
N LEU A 32 10.15 -20.17 0.69
CA LEU A 32 8.70 -20.13 0.54
C LEU A 32 8.29 -18.77 -0.06
N ALA A 33 7.67 -18.78 -1.24
CA ALA A 33 7.10 -17.58 -1.81
C ALA A 33 5.90 -17.11 -0.96
N LEU A 34 5.89 -15.84 -0.60
CA LEU A 34 4.77 -15.20 0.09
C LEU A 34 3.87 -14.50 -0.92
N ASN A 35 2.59 -14.29 -0.54
CA ASN A 35 1.64 -13.58 -1.39
C ASN A 35 2.09 -12.12 -1.56
N SER A 36 2.60 -11.82 -2.74
CA SER A 36 2.92 -10.47 -3.19
C SER A 36 2.87 -10.44 -4.71
N TYR A 37 2.14 -9.49 -5.27
CA TYR A 37 1.98 -9.37 -6.72
C TYR A 37 2.95 -8.33 -7.31
N GLU A 38 3.16 -7.24 -6.61
CA GLU A 38 4.03 -6.16 -7.06
C GLU A 38 5.50 -6.55 -7.02
N ASN A 39 5.94 -6.97 -5.86
CA ASN A 39 7.31 -7.43 -5.61
C ASN A 39 7.37 -8.96 -5.63
N ARG A 40 8.56 -9.53 -5.50
CA ARG A 40 8.70 -10.95 -5.15
C ARG A 40 9.21 -11.03 -3.72
N VAL A 41 8.42 -11.66 -2.87
CA VAL A 41 8.69 -11.75 -1.43
C VAL A 41 8.83 -13.22 -1.05
N TYR A 42 9.94 -13.54 -0.41
CA TYR A 42 10.23 -14.90 0.01
C TYR A 42 10.53 -14.95 1.51
N GLN A 43 9.96 -15.93 2.20
CA GLN A 43 10.47 -16.35 3.48
C GLN A 43 11.58 -17.36 3.25
N MET A 44 12.75 -17.10 3.82
CA MET A 44 13.95 -17.94 3.64
C MET A 44 14.50 -18.40 4.98
N GLY A 45 15.03 -19.61 5.01
CA GLY A 45 15.75 -20.15 6.16
C GLY A 45 17.21 -19.74 6.15
N VAL A 46 17.79 -19.53 7.35
CA VAL A 46 19.22 -19.25 7.55
C VAL A 46 19.82 -20.25 8.54
N GLU A 47 21.09 -20.68 8.29
CA GLU A 47 21.76 -21.69 9.11
C GLU A 47 22.11 -21.16 10.52
N ASP A 48 22.67 -19.95 10.58
CA ASP A 48 23.14 -19.32 11.82
C ASP A 48 22.26 -18.09 12.12
N ALA A 49 21.14 -18.30 12.81
CA ALA A 49 20.37 -17.17 13.33
C ALA A 49 21.17 -16.46 14.42
N ALA A 50 21.48 -15.17 14.22
CA ALA A 50 22.02 -14.38 15.32
C ALA A 50 21.06 -14.43 16.51
N PRO A 51 21.52 -14.62 17.75
CA PRO A 51 20.66 -14.73 18.94
C PRO A 51 19.66 -13.58 19.09
N ALA A 52 19.98 -12.40 18.55
CA ALA A 52 19.12 -11.22 18.54
C ALA A 52 17.89 -11.34 17.61
N MET A 53 17.90 -12.26 16.65
CA MET A 53 16.81 -12.40 15.67
C MET A 53 15.75 -13.46 16.06
N GLY A 54 16.02 -14.29 17.05
CA GLY A 54 15.06 -15.25 17.62
C GLY A 54 14.51 -16.31 16.67
N ALA A 55 14.81 -16.24 15.37
CA ALA A 55 14.28 -17.14 14.36
C ALA A 55 15.31 -17.45 13.27
N ALA A 56 15.33 -18.71 12.85
CA ALA A 56 16.09 -19.18 11.70
C ALA A 56 15.41 -18.83 10.36
N LEU A 57 14.64 -17.75 10.32
CA LEU A 57 13.84 -17.32 9.16
C LEU A 57 13.94 -15.81 8.98
N VAL A 58 14.13 -15.39 7.73
CA VAL A 58 14.07 -13.99 7.31
C VAL A 58 13.06 -13.84 6.16
N VAL A 59 12.64 -12.61 5.89
CA VAL A 59 11.84 -12.28 4.71
C VAL A 59 12.70 -11.44 3.77
N VAL A 60 12.79 -11.85 2.52
CA VAL A 60 13.55 -11.16 1.47
C VAL A 60 12.57 -10.61 0.44
N LYS A 61 12.57 -9.28 0.26
CA LYS A 61 11.71 -8.57 -0.69
C LYS A 61 12.56 -8.10 -1.87
N PHE A 62 12.29 -8.63 -3.06
CA PHE A 62 12.87 -8.18 -4.32
C PHE A 62 11.94 -7.13 -4.93
N TYR A 63 12.45 -5.93 -5.08
CA TYR A 63 11.70 -4.80 -5.62
C TYR A 63 11.46 -4.95 -7.12
N ARG A 64 10.24 -4.62 -7.55
CA ARG A 64 9.93 -4.62 -8.97
C ARG A 64 10.86 -3.67 -9.72
N PRO A 65 11.54 -4.15 -10.78
CA PRO A 65 12.34 -3.28 -11.64
C PRO A 65 11.52 -2.08 -12.13
N GLU A 66 12.17 -0.92 -12.19
CA GLU A 66 11.61 0.35 -12.73
C GLU A 66 10.42 0.96 -11.99
N ARG A 67 9.89 0.32 -10.95
CA ARG A 67 8.80 0.92 -10.16
C ARG A 67 9.28 2.12 -9.34
N TRP A 68 10.30 1.92 -8.54
CA TRP A 68 10.87 2.94 -7.66
C TRP A 68 12.34 3.18 -7.98
N SER A 69 12.81 4.41 -7.81
CA SER A 69 14.25 4.70 -7.76
C SER A 69 14.86 4.15 -6.47
N ASP A 70 16.19 3.99 -6.43
CA ASP A 70 16.88 3.62 -5.19
C ASP A 70 16.62 4.64 -4.08
N ALA A 71 16.60 5.93 -4.42
CA ALA A 71 16.34 6.99 -3.46
C ALA A 71 14.93 6.87 -2.85
N ALA A 72 13.91 6.54 -3.65
CA ALA A 72 12.56 6.32 -3.15
C ALA A 72 12.45 5.06 -2.25
N ILE A 73 13.19 3.98 -2.55
CA ILE A 73 13.25 2.80 -1.70
C ILE A 73 13.97 3.13 -0.37
N LEU A 74 15.07 3.86 -0.44
CA LEU A 74 15.82 4.25 0.76
C LEU A 74 15.03 5.23 1.66
N GLU A 75 14.15 6.06 1.10
CA GLU A 75 13.22 6.89 1.89
C GLU A 75 12.20 6.05 2.66
N GLU A 76 11.66 4.96 2.05
CA GLU A 76 10.82 3.98 2.75
C GLU A 76 11.58 3.34 3.90
N HIS A 77 12.81 2.86 3.64
CA HIS A 77 13.66 2.23 4.64
C HIS A 77 13.97 3.19 5.80
N ALA A 78 14.34 4.42 5.48
CA ALA A 78 14.61 5.45 6.50
C ALA A 78 13.37 5.74 7.35
N PHE A 79 12.20 5.86 6.74
CA PHE A 79 10.94 6.10 7.46
C PHE A 79 10.59 4.93 8.37
N THR A 80 10.63 3.70 7.89
CA THR A 80 10.34 2.52 8.71
C THR A 80 11.38 2.32 9.83
N THR A 81 12.65 2.62 9.58
CA THR A 81 13.70 2.58 10.59
C THR A 81 13.48 3.66 11.66
N GLU A 82 13.08 4.88 11.26
CA GLU A 82 12.72 5.96 12.18
C GLU A 82 11.53 5.56 13.07
N LEU A 83 10.49 4.94 12.50
CA LEU A 83 9.34 4.44 13.24
C LEU A 83 9.75 3.35 14.26
N ALA A 84 10.55 2.38 13.84
CA ALA A 84 11.05 1.31 14.69
C ALA A 84 11.92 1.85 15.85
N ALA A 85 12.79 2.83 15.58
CA ALA A 85 13.61 3.50 16.61
C ALA A 85 12.78 4.24 17.67
N ARG A 86 11.53 4.58 17.37
CA ARG A 86 10.55 5.17 18.29
C ARG A 86 9.60 4.14 18.89
N GLU A 87 9.97 2.87 18.86
CA GLU A 87 9.20 1.76 19.44
C GLU A 87 7.78 1.64 18.85
N ILE A 88 7.61 2.05 17.57
CA ILE A 88 6.39 1.79 16.82
C ILE A 88 6.54 0.41 16.18
N PRO A 89 5.56 -0.49 16.30
CA PRO A 89 5.69 -1.88 15.86
C PRO A 89 5.57 -2.01 14.34
N VAL A 90 6.58 -1.54 13.63
CA VAL A 90 6.75 -1.71 12.17
C VAL A 90 7.85 -2.72 11.91
N VAL A 91 7.75 -3.43 10.79
CA VAL A 91 8.80 -4.36 10.35
C VAL A 91 9.74 -3.62 9.41
N ALA A 92 10.80 -3.04 9.98
CA ALA A 92 11.82 -2.32 9.22
C ALA A 92 12.85 -3.29 8.61
N PRO A 93 13.51 -2.92 7.49
CA PRO A 93 14.58 -3.72 6.90
C PRO A 93 15.80 -3.81 7.80
N LEU A 94 16.48 -4.94 7.73
CA LEU A 94 17.75 -5.16 8.44
C LEU A 94 18.86 -4.35 7.76
N GLU A 95 19.68 -3.68 8.56
CA GLU A 95 20.94 -3.12 8.09
C GLU A 95 22.01 -4.20 8.09
N LEU A 96 22.46 -4.61 6.90
CA LEU A 96 23.46 -5.64 6.70
C LEU A 96 24.65 -5.05 5.95
N SER A 97 25.85 -5.22 6.49
CA SER A 97 27.08 -4.63 5.92
C SER A 97 26.98 -3.11 5.67
N GLY A 98 26.24 -2.38 6.53
CA GLY A 98 26.07 -0.93 6.45
C GLY A 98 25.04 -0.47 5.41
N ALA A 99 24.18 -1.35 4.91
CA ALA A 99 23.12 -1.01 3.96
C ALA A 99 21.82 -1.76 4.26
N THR A 100 20.71 -1.17 3.88
CA THR A 100 19.37 -1.79 3.94
C THR A 100 18.86 -2.19 2.55
N LEU A 101 19.40 -1.60 1.48
CA LEU A 101 19.12 -1.94 0.09
C LEU A 101 20.32 -2.62 -0.55
N HIS A 102 20.13 -3.83 -1.05
CA HIS A 102 21.16 -4.67 -1.65
C HIS A 102 20.89 -4.90 -3.12
N ARG A 103 21.94 -5.40 -3.83
CA ARG A 103 21.86 -5.76 -5.25
C ARG A 103 22.50 -7.11 -5.50
N HIS A 104 21.80 -7.97 -6.24
CA HIS A 104 22.32 -9.24 -6.72
C HIS A 104 21.76 -9.55 -8.10
N ALA A 105 22.59 -9.98 -9.04
CA ALA A 105 22.19 -10.36 -10.41
C ALA A 105 21.25 -9.34 -11.12
N GLY A 106 21.42 -8.05 -10.84
CA GLY A 106 20.59 -6.96 -11.38
C GLY A 106 19.32 -6.67 -10.60
N PHE A 107 18.93 -7.48 -9.62
CA PHE A 107 17.80 -7.24 -8.75
C PHE A 107 18.19 -6.41 -7.53
N ARG A 108 17.28 -5.53 -7.12
CA ARG A 108 17.32 -4.79 -5.85
C ARG A 108 16.51 -5.55 -4.83
N PHE A 109 17.02 -5.71 -3.62
CA PHE A 109 16.30 -6.41 -2.56
C PHE A 109 16.65 -5.86 -1.18
N ALA A 110 15.78 -6.14 -0.22
CA ALA A 110 15.99 -5.88 1.20
C ALA A 110 15.63 -7.12 2.01
N VAL A 111 16.25 -7.25 3.17
CA VAL A 111 16.03 -8.35 4.12
C VAL A 111 15.33 -7.82 5.35
N TYR A 112 14.28 -8.50 5.78
CA TYR A 112 13.45 -8.14 6.92
C TYR A 112 13.45 -9.25 7.97
N PRO A 113 13.29 -8.93 9.25
CA PRO A 113 13.02 -9.95 10.25
C PRO A 113 11.68 -10.64 9.96
N LYS A 114 11.60 -11.95 10.21
CA LYS A 114 10.33 -12.67 10.09
C LYS A 114 9.43 -12.29 11.26
N GLN A 115 8.34 -11.58 10.97
CA GLN A 115 7.28 -11.29 11.94
C GLN A 115 6.11 -12.25 11.73
N GLY A 116 5.65 -12.87 12.80
CA GLY A 116 4.41 -13.64 12.85
C GLY A 116 3.22 -12.76 13.19
N GLY A 117 2.03 -13.27 12.94
CA GLY A 117 0.77 -12.61 13.27
C GLY A 117 -0.35 -13.08 12.38
N ARG A 118 -1.57 -12.70 12.73
CA ARG A 118 -2.80 -12.93 11.92
C ARG A 118 -3.36 -11.59 11.47
N MET A 119 -4.14 -11.59 10.41
CA MET A 119 -4.90 -10.41 10.01
C MET A 119 -5.86 -9.99 11.12
N PRO A 120 -5.93 -8.70 11.51
CA PRO A 120 -6.87 -8.21 12.52
C PRO A 120 -8.31 -8.23 12.00
N GLU A 121 -9.25 -8.35 12.93
CA GLU A 121 -10.68 -8.13 12.71
C GLU A 121 -11.04 -6.75 13.27
N PHE A 122 -11.66 -5.88 12.44
CA PHE A 122 -12.00 -4.51 12.80
C PHE A 122 -13.47 -4.36 13.25
N ASP A 123 -14.02 -5.41 13.85
CA ASP A 123 -15.36 -5.46 14.42
C ASP A 123 -15.43 -5.08 15.91
N ARG A 124 -14.25 -4.93 16.57
CA ARG A 124 -14.13 -4.67 18.00
C ARG A 124 -13.61 -3.26 18.28
N VAL A 125 -14.26 -2.58 19.20
CA VAL A 125 -13.90 -1.23 19.65
C VAL A 125 -12.43 -1.13 20.11
N ASP A 126 -11.97 -2.08 20.94
CA ASP A 126 -10.61 -2.09 21.44
C ASP A 126 -9.56 -2.28 20.33
N THR A 127 -9.88 -3.04 19.27
CA THR A 127 -9.03 -3.20 18.09
C THR A 127 -8.94 -1.90 17.31
N LEU A 128 -10.07 -1.25 17.04
CA LEU A 128 -10.13 0.03 16.33
C LEU A 128 -9.37 1.14 17.06
N GLN A 129 -9.60 1.29 18.39
CA GLN A 129 -8.89 2.26 19.19
C GLN A 129 -7.38 1.99 19.24
N ARG A 130 -6.95 0.71 19.33
CA ARG A 130 -5.53 0.36 19.26
C ARG A 130 -4.94 0.73 17.89
N MET A 131 -5.62 0.42 16.79
CA MET A 131 -5.19 0.83 15.46
C MET A 131 -5.06 2.35 15.37
N GLY A 132 -6.06 3.09 15.88
CA GLY A 132 -6.02 4.54 15.96
C GLY A 132 -4.76 5.04 16.67
N ARG A 133 -4.44 4.51 17.87
CA ARG A 133 -3.24 4.89 18.63
C ARG A 133 -1.95 4.69 17.84
N PHE A 134 -1.81 3.55 17.18
CA PHE A 134 -0.59 3.28 16.41
C PHE A 134 -0.51 4.13 15.14
N LEU A 135 -1.63 4.36 14.45
CA LEU A 135 -1.65 5.27 13.31
C LEU A 135 -1.38 6.72 13.74
N GLY A 136 -1.93 7.16 14.88
CA GLY A 136 -1.58 8.46 15.46
C GLY A 136 -0.08 8.60 15.71
N ARG A 137 0.59 7.57 16.24
CA ARG A 137 2.05 7.55 16.45
C ARG A 137 2.81 7.59 15.12
N ILE A 138 2.41 6.77 14.12
CA ILE A 138 3.03 6.75 12.78
C ILE A 138 2.90 8.14 12.14
N HIS A 139 1.73 8.74 12.18
CA HIS A 139 1.44 10.04 11.59
C HIS A 139 2.12 11.20 12.33
N ALA A 140 2.23 11.13 13.66
CA ALA A 140 3.02 12.10 14.43
C ALA A 140 4.50 12.14 13.99
N VAL A 141 5.08 10.98 13.68
CA VAL A 141 6.41 10.87 13.08
C VAL A 141 6.37 11.31 11.61
N GLY A 142 5.38 10.86 10.85
CA GLY A 142 5.18 11.21 9.44
C GLY A 142 5.12 12.70 9.19
N ALA A 143 4.54 13.46 10.14
CA ALA A 143 4.40 14.91 10.08
C ALA A 143 5.70 15.70 10.33
N GLN A 144 6.80 15.06 10.72
CA GLN A 144 8.05 15.75 11.07
C GLN A 144 8.95 16.05 9.87
N ALA A 145 8.78 15.35 8.76
CA ALA A 145 9.55 15.55 7.54
C ALA A 145 8.72 15.16 6.32
N ASP A 146 9.16 15.57 5.14
CA ASP A 146 8.54 15.20 3.87
C ASP A 146 9.42 14.18 3.13
N PHE A 147 8.80 13.35 2.28
CA PHE A 147 9.51 12.60 1.27
C PHE A 147 9.93 13.51 0.11
N SER A 148 11.14 13.29 -0.41
CA SER A 148 11.68 14.05 -1.56
C SER A 148 11.57 13.25 -2.86
N HIS A 149 11.54 11.93 -2.79
CA HIS A 149 11.57 11.03 -3.94
C HIS A 149 10.32 10.16 -4.07
N ARG A 150 9.46 10.16 -3.06
CA ARG A 150 8.18 9.46 -3.09
C ARG A 150 7.06 10.42 -3.49
N PRO A 151 6.05 9.94 -4.27
CA PRO A 151 4.98 10.79 -4.76
C PRO A 151 4.04 11.25 -3.66
N THR A 152 3.22 12.24 -4.00
CA THR A 152 2.04 12.63 -3.22
C THR A 152 0.82 11.88 -3.77
N LEU A 153 -0.09 11.49 -2.87
CA LEU A 153 -1.39 10.97 -3.24
C LEU A 153 -2.29 12.17 -3.56
N ASP A 154 -2.60 12.36 -4.81
CA ASP A 154 -3.39 13.46 -5.30
C ASP A 154 -4.24 13.09 -6.52
N LEU A 155 -5.06 14.05 -6.95
CA LEU A 155 -5.94 13.89 -8.10
C LEU A 155 -5.16 13.68 -9.41
N GLU A 156 -3.97 14.26 -9.55
CA GLU A 156 -3.16 14.17 -10.75
C GLU A 156 -2.59 12.75 -10.92
N THR A 157 -1.92 12.25 -9.90
CA THR A 157 -1.19 10.97 -9.97
C THR A 157 -2.13 9.76 -9.93
N PHE A 158 -3.17 9.80 -9.09
CA PHE A 158 -4.09 8.67 -8.92
C PHE A 158 -5.31 8.75 -9.86
N GLY A 159 -5.77 9.95 -10.15
CA GLY A 159 -6.93 10.19 -11.00
C GLY A 159 -6.55 10.34 -12.47
N PHE A 160 -6.08 11.51 -12.85
CA PHE A 160 -5.87 11.87 -14.27
C PHE A 160 -4.83 10.98 -14.97
N ALA A 161 -3.67 10.77 -14.37
CA ALA A 161 -2.63 9.91 -14.97
C ALA A 161 -3.09 8.45 -15.12
N SER A 162 -3.93 7.95 -14.21
CA SER A 162 -4.48 6.59 -14.30
C SER A 162 -5.58 6.50 -15.37
N ARG A 163 -6.48 7.47 -15.44
CA ARG A 163 -7.49 7.59 -16.50
C ARG A 163 -6.85 7.62 -17.88
N ASP A 164 -5.85 8.50 -18.07
CA ASP A 164 -5.22 8.72 -19.38
C ASP A 164 -4.45 7.48 -19.85
N PHE A 165 -3.80 6.79 -18.90
CA PHE A 165 -3.16 5.51 -19.19
C PHE A 165 -4.18 4.45 -19.68
N LEU A 166 -5.31 4.30 -19.00
CA LEU A 166 -6.34 3.34 -19.38
C LEU A 166 -6.98 3.66 -20.74
N ARG A 167 -7.21 4.95 -21.02
CA ARG A 167 -7.75 5.41 -22.32
C ARG A 167 -6.80 5.13 -23.47
N SER A 168 -5.52 5.39 -23.28
CA SER A 168 -4.51 5.22 -24.34
C SER A 168 -4.16 3.77 -24.64
N GLY A 169 -4.37 2.86 -23.68
CA GLY A 169 -3.93 1.47 -23.74
C GLY A 169 -4.91 0.48 -24.37
N ASN A 170 -6.06 0.92 -24.86
CA ASN A 170 -7.14 0.04 -25.41
C ASN A 170 -7.60 -1.06 -24.43
N TRP A 171 -7.64 -0.73 -23.13
CA TRP A 171 -8.04 -1.68 -22.09
C TRP A 171 -9.55 -1.88 -21.99
N LEU A 172 -10.33 -0.92 -22.47
CA LEU A 172 -11.77 -0.96 -22.38
C LEU A 172 -12.41 -1.61 -23.61
N PRO A 173 -13.46 -2.43 -23.43
CA PRO A 173 -14.28 -2.89 -24.54
C PRO A 173 -14.87 -1.68 -25.33
N PRO A 174 -14.87 -1.71 -26.66
CA PRO A 174 -15.29 -0.56 -27.48
C PRO A 174 -16.70 -0.03 -27.17
N ASP A 175 -17.62 -0.90 -26.80
CA ASP A 175 -19.00 -0.57 -26.42
C ASP A 175 -19.13 0.09 -25.05
N LEU A 176 -18.13 -0.03 -24.20
CA LEU A 176 -18.11 0.57 -22.86
C LEU A 176 -17.28 1.85 -22.77
N VAL A 177 -16.46 2.19 -23.76
CA VAL A 177 -15.57 3.36 -23.75
C VAL A 177 -16.33 4.65 -23.44
N ALA A 178 -17.42 4.94 -24.16
CA ALA A 178 -18.16 6.19 -23.97
C ALA A 178 -18.82 6.27 -22.57
N ALA A 179 -19.30 5.15 -22.04
CA ALA A 179 -19.91 5.08 -20.71
C ALA A 179 -18.86 5.27 -19.61
N TRP A 180 -17.69 4.63 -19.77
CA TRP A 180 -16.58 4.76 -18.84
C TRP A 180 -15.99 6.17 -18.84
N ASP A 181 -15.74 6.75 -20.03
CA ASP A 181 -15.25 8.12 -20.17
C ASP A 181 -16.17 9.12 -19.46
N SER A 182 -17.48 9.01 -19.70
CA SER A 182 -18.45 9.89 -19.06
C SER A 182 -18.43 9.76 -17.52
N VAL A 183 -18.41 8.53 -16.99
CA VAL A 183 -18.48 8.33 -15.54
C VAL A 183 -17.17 8.71 -14.87
N VAL A 184 -16.00 8.43 -15.46
CA VAL A 184 -14.71 8.77 -14.85
C VAL A 184 -14.49 10.28 -14.79
N GLU A 185 -14.92 11.03 -15.82
CA GLU A 185 -14.86 12.51 -15.81
C GLU A 185 -15.73 13.08 -14.69
N HIS A 186 -16.96 12.60 -14.51
CA HIS A 186 -17.83 13.03 -13.42
C HIS A 186 -17.24 12.64 -12.04
N ALA A 187 -16.69 11.43 -11.92
CA ALA A 187 -16.06 10.99 -10.68
C ALA A 187 -14.87 11.88 -10.30
N LEU A 188 -13.97 12.19 -11.26
CA LEU A 188 -12.84 13.07 -11.02
C LEU A 188 -13.25 14.52 -10.70
N ALA A 189 -14.32 15.02 -11.32
CA ALA A 189 -14.89 16.32 -10.96
C ALA A 189 -15.46 16.30 -9.52
N SER A 190 -16.14 15.24 -9.11
CA SER A 190 -16.64 15.07 -7.74
C SER A 190 -15.49 14.95 -6.73
N VAL A 191 -14.40 14.25 -7.08
CA VAL A 191 -13.19 14.21 -6.27
C VAL A 191 -12.61 15.61 -6.08
N ALA A 192 -12.46 16.40 -7.17
CA ALA A 192 -11.98 17.77 -7.08
C ALA A 192 -12.84 18.63 -6.15
N TYR A 193 -14.15 18.49 -6.23
CA TYR A 193 -15.09 19.19 -5.33
C TYR A 193 -14.92 18.75 -3.86
N CYS A 194 -14.65 17.47 -3.56
CA CYS A 194 -14.34 17.03 -2.21
C CYS A 194 -13.06 17.69 -1.67
N TYR A 195 -12.01 17.81 -2.50
CA TYR A 195 -10.79 18.54 -2.13
C TYR A 195 -11.05 20.03 -1.90
N GLU A 196 -11.91 20.66 -2.71
CA GLU A 196 -12.33 22.06 -2.47
C GLU A 196 -13.06 22.22 -1.13
N ARG A 197 -13.98 21.30 -0.79
CA ARG A 197 -14.69 21.30 0.52
C ARG A 197 -13.73 21.10 1.69
N ALA A 198 -12.77 20.19 1.56
CA ALA A 198 -11.76 19.98 2.59
C ALA A 198 -10.83 21.19 2.75
N GLY A 199 -10.64 21.96 1.68
CA GLY A 199 -9.68 23.05 1.64
C GLY A 199 -8.25 22.56 1.76
N LYS A 200 -7.34 23.39 2.26
CA LYS A 200 -5.96 23.02 2.44
C LYS A 200 -5.78 22.13 3.66
N VAL A 201 -5.65 20.82 3.46
CA VAL A 201 -5.26 19.85 4.48
C VAL A 201 -3.76 19.57 4.40
N ARG A 202 -3.20 19.10 5.52
CA ARG A 202 -1.76 18.79 5.58
C ARG A 202 -1.47 17.46 4.92
N ALA A 203 -0.46 17.40 4.06
CA ALA A 203 0.12 16.15 3.61
C ALA A 203 1.25 15.74 4.57
N ILE A 204 1.28 14.49 4.97
CA ILE A 204 2.29 13.88 5.83
C ILE A 204 2.82 12.60 5.20
N ARG A 205 3.91 12.05 5.69
CA ARG A 205 4.37 10.71 5.30
C ARG A 205 3.41 9.66 5.86
N LEU A 206 2.85 8.84 4.98
CA LEU A 206 1.86 7.82 5.28
C LEU A 206 2.42 6.41 5.08
N HIS A 207 1.74 5.41 5.64
CA HIS A 207 1.84 4.04 5.19
C HIS A 207 1.39 3.92 3.72
N GLY A 208 0.28 4.58 3.39
CA GLY A 208 -0.28 4.72 2.04
C GLY A 208 -1.17 3.57 1.58
N ASP A 209 -1.02 2.38 2.17
CA ASP A 209 -1.84 1.18 1.89
C ASP A 209 -2.16 0.40 3.18
N CYS A 210 -2.61 1.09 4.24
CA CYS A 210 -2.81 0.54 5.57
C CYS A 210 -4.15 -0.23 5.68
N HIS A 211 -4.29 -1.34 4.98
CA HIS A 211 -5.43 -2.24 5.13
C HIS A 211 -5.11 -3.43 6.05
N ALA A 212 -6.14 -4.20 6.45
CA ALA A 212 -6.00 -5.32 7.37
C ALA A 212 -4.91 -6.34 6.95
N GLY A 213 -4.72 -6.57 5.65
CA GLY A 213 -3.71 -7.49 5.12
C GLY A 213 -2.27 -7.04 5.35
N ASN A 214 -2.04 -5.75 5.62
CA ASN A 214 -0.73 -5.17 5.93
C ASN A 214 -0.50 -4.97 7.43
N VAL A 215 -1.35 -5.60 8.27
CA VAL A 215 -1.21 -5.60 9.72
C VAL A 215 -1.14 -7.03 10.23
N LEU A 216 -0.07 -7.38 10.92
CA LEU A 216 0.12 -8.67 11.57
C LEU A 216 -0.21 -8.53 13.05
N TRP A 217 -1.38 -9.02 13.47
CA TRP A 217 -1.84 -8.95 14.85
C TRP A 217 -1.29 -10.10 15.69
N THR A 218 -0.68 -9.77 16.82
CA THR A 218 -0.18 -10.71 17.82
C THR A 218 -0.84 -10.42 19.17
N ASP A 219 -0.54 -11.22 20.19
CA ASP A 219 -1.00 -10.96 21.56
C ASP A 219 -0.44 -9.64 22.12
N ALA A 220 0.71 -9.18 21.62
CA ALA A 220 1.31 -7.89 21.98
C ALA A 220 0.67 -6.70 21.23
N GLY A 221 -0.09 -6.95 20.19
CA GLY A 221 -0.73 -5.92 19.36
C GLY A 221 -0.35 -6.01 17.88
N PRO A 222 -0.62 -4.94 17.09
CA PRO A 222 -0.35 -4.89 15.65
C PRO A 222 1.15 -4.77 15.37
N HIS A 223 1.57 -5.30 14.21
CA HIS A 223 2.84 -5.01 13.55
C HIS A 223 2.52 -4.62 12.11
N PHE A 224 2.96 -3.42 11.71
CA PHE A 224 2.71 -2.90 10.37
C PHE A 224 3.80 -3.38 9.42
N VAL A 225 3.38 -3.84 8.26
CA VAL A 225 4.26 -4.37 7.21
C VAL A 225 3.94 -3.73 5.87
N ASP A 226 4.86 -3.86 4.91
CA ASP A 226 4.69 -3.45 3.51
C ASP A 226 4.45 -1.96 3.31
N PHE A 227 5.41 -1.15 3.70
CA PHE A 227 5.47 0.29 3.46
C PHE A 227 5.82 0.67 2.02
N ASP A 228 5.76 -0.28 1.08
CA ASP A 228 6.13 -0.08 -0.33
C ASP A 228 5.33 1.03 -1.03
N ASP A 229 4.12 1.28 -0.58
CA ASP A 229 3.24 2.34 -1.06
C ASP A 229 3.28 3.63 -0.21
N SER A 230 4.25 3.76 0.70
CA SER A 230 4.45 4.99 1.48
C SER A 230 4.60 6.21 0.58
N ARG A 231 3.90 7.28 0.94
CA ARG A 231 3.83 8.52 0.15
C ARG A 231 3.42 9.70 1.01
N MET A 232 3.43 10.89 0.44
CA MET A 232 2.80 12.06 1.03
C MET A 232 1.29 12.02 0.81
N GLY A 233 0.50 12.39 1.81
CA GLY A 233 -0.96 12.47 1.68
C GLY A 233 -1.66 12.89 2.97
N PRO A 234 -3.00 13.05 2.95
CA PRO A 234 -3.79 13.36 4.12
C PRO A 234 -3.85 12.15 5.07
N ALA A 235 -3.87 12.39 6.37
CA ALA A 235 -3.88 11.33 7.40
C ALA A 235 -5.05 10.35 7.23
N VAL A 236 -6.20 10.85 6.81
CA VAL A 236 -7.40 10.04 6.59
C VAL A 236 -7.19 8.89 5.58
N GLN A 237 -6.17 8.96 4.70
CA GLN A 237 -5.86 7.88 3.77
C GLN A 237 -5.61 6.55 4.48
N ASP A 238 -4.84 6.53 5.55
CA ASP A 238 -4.55 5.30 6.29
C ASP A 238 -5.71 4.91 7.23
N LEU A 239 -6.57 5.85 7.60
CA LEU A 239 -7.70 5.61 8.50
C LEU A 239 -8.89 4.97 7.78
N TRP A 240 -9.29 5.49 6.62
CA TRP A 240 -10.46 4.98 5.92
C TRP A 240 -10.28 3.53 5.44
N MET A 241 -9.07 3.07 5.23
CA MET A 241 -8.78 1.71 4.80
C MET A 241 -9.05 0.64 5.88
N LEU A 242 -9.30 1.07 7.12
CA LEU A 242 -9.72 0.21 8.22
C LEU A 242 -11.25 0.10 8.32
N MET A 243 -11.98 0.94 7.59
CA MET A 243 -13.44 0.98 7.66
C MET A 243 -14.09 0.08 6.61
N SER A 244 -15.23 -0.49 6.97
CA SER A 244 -16.04 -1.35 6.09
C SER A 244 -17.52 -1.29 6.47
N GLY A 245 -18.38 -1.84 5.61
CA GLY A 245 -19.81 -1.89 5.83
C GLY A 245 -20.53 -0.62 5.39
N GLU A 246 -21.76 -0.48 5.87
CA GLU A 246 -22.64 0.66 5.56
C GLU A 246 -22.19 1.93 6.29
N ARG A 247 -22.75 3.07 5.89
CA ARG A 247 -22.36 4.40 6.40
C ARG A 247 -22.41 4.51 7.93
N GLU A 248 -23.44 3.97 8.57
CA GLU A 248 -23.59 3.99 10.04
C GLU A 248 -22.50 3.17 10.73
N GLU A 249 -22.09 2.03 10.14
CA GLU A 249 -21.00 1.22 10.64
C GLU A 249 -19.66 1.95 10.47
N GLN A 250 -19.43 2.57 9.32
CA GLN A 250 -18.24 3.37 9.07
C GLN A 250 -18.16 4.59 10.00
N GLN A 251 -19.30 5.22 10.29
CA GLN A 251 -19.38 6.33 11.26
C GLN A 251 -18.98 5.88 12.67
N ALA A 252 -19.46 4.73 13.11
CA ALA A 252 -19.04 4.16 14.40
C ALA A 252 -17.56 3.80 14.42
N GLN A 253 -17.05 3.18 13.35
CA GLN A 253 -15.66 2.77 13.25
C GLN A 253 -14.70 3.98 13.25
N ILE A 254 -14.99 5.04 12.48
CA ILE A 254 -14.10 6.21 12.45
C ILE A 254 -14.07 6.92 13.81
N THR A 255 -15.18 6.98 14.52
CA THR A 255 -15.24 7.55 15.87
C THR A 255 -14.30 6.81 16.83
N GLU A 256 -14.32 5.47 16.80
CA GLU A 256 -13.43 4.65 17.65
C GLU A 256 -11.96 4.76 17.22
N ILE A 257 -11.67 4.80 15.91
CA ILE A 257 -10.32 5.01 15.41
C ILE A 257 -9.79 6.36 15.87
N LEU A 258 -10.55 7.43 15.72
CA LEU A 258 -10.15 8.79 16.11
C LEU A 258 -9.99 8.92 17.62
N THR A 259 -10.83 8.25 18.42
CA THR A 259 -10.66 8.18 19.90
C THR A 259 -9.25 7.70 20.27
N GLY A 260 -8.73 6.68 19.57
CA GLY A 260 -7.37 6.21 19.83
C GLY A 260 -6.29 7.08 19.16
N TYR A 261 -6.57 7.60 17.97
CA TYR A 261 -5.63 8.41 17.18
C TYR A 261 -5.23 9.70 17.92
N GLU A 262 -6.20 10.37 18.52
CA GLU A 262 -6.03 11.65 19.20
C GLU A 262 -5.25 11.54 20.51
N ASP A 263 -4.96 10.33 21.00
CA ASP A 263 -3.98 10.15 22.09
C ASP A 263 -2.54 10.57 21.66
N PHE A 264 -2.25 10.63 20.35
CA PHE A 264 -0.88 10.85 19.83
C PHE A 264 -0.76 11.91 18.72
N ALA A 265 -1.82 12.21 17.99
CA ALA A 265 -1.82 13.19 16.90
C ALA A 265 -3.18 13.88 16.81
N GLU A 266 -3.19 15.17 16.57
CA GLU A 266 -4.42 15.92 16.28
C GLU A 266 -4.93 15.55 14.88
N PHE A 267 -6.21 15.22 14.76
CA PHE A 267 -6.86 14.94 13.50
C PHE A 267 -7.57 16.19 12.96
N ASP A 268 -7.37 16.49 11.68
CA ASP A 268 -8.09 17.56 11.02
C ASP A 268 -9.46 17.03 10.49
N PRO A 269 -10.59 17.37 11.11
CA PRO A 269 -11.90 16.82 10.71
C PRO A 269 -12.31 17.19 9.28
N ARG A 270 -11.68 18.20 8.65
CA ARG A 270 -11.92 18.54 7.25
C ARG A 270 -11.51 17.41 6.31
N GLU A 271 -10.54 16.57 6.73
CA GLU A 271 -10.07 15.42 5.95
C GLU A 271 -11.16 14.36 5.75
N LEU A 272 -12.21 14.32 6.59
CA LEU A 272 -13.35 13.42 6.40
C LEU A 272 -14.12 13.68 5.09
N ASN A 273 -14.03 14.89 4.53
CA ASN A 273 -14.52 15.17 3.16
C ASN A 273 -13.80 14.36 2.09
N LEU A 274 -12.62 13.81 2.37
CA LEU A 274 -11.79 13.12 1.40
C LEU A 274 -11.98 11.59 1.40
N VAL A 275 -12.71 11.00 2.34
CA VAL A 275 -12.86 9.54 2.45
C VAL A 275 -13.33 8.93 1.12
N GLU A 276 -14.48 9.37 0.59
CA GLU A 276 -15.03 8.82 -0.65
C GLU A 276 -14.24 9.26 -1.89
N ALA A 277 -13.60 10.43 -1.85
CA ALA A 277 -12.71 10.91 -2.89
C ALA A 277 -11.45 10.01 -3.01
N LEU A 278 -10.82 9.66 -1.89
CA LEU A 278 -9.66 8.77 -1.86
C LEU A 278 -10.01 7.34 -2.28
N ARG A 279 -11.18 6.85 -1.86
CA ARG A 279 -11.72 5.56 -2.31
C ARG A 279 -11.95 5.54 -3.82
N THR A 280 -12.52 6.61 -4.38
CA THR A 280 -12.71 6.78 -5.82
C THR A 280 -11.38 6.80 -6.57
N LEU A 281 -10.42 7.57 -6.11
CA LEU A 281 -9.07 7.63 -6.68
C LEU A 281 -8.41 6.24 -6.66
N ARG A 282 -8.55 5.49 -5.55
CA ARG A 282 -8.03 4.12 -5.45
C ARG A 282 -8.67 3.18 -6.47
N LEU A 283 -9.99 3.26 -6.71
CA LEU A 283 -10.68 2.43 -7.73
C LEU A 283 -10.13 2.67 -9.13
N ILE A 284 -9.92 3.92 -9.52
CA ILE A 284 -9.37 4.30 -10.83
C ILE A 284 -7.91 3.85 -10.93
N HIS A 285 -7.12 4.15 -9.91
CA HIS A 285 -5.71 3.80 -9.85
C HIS A 285 -5.48 2.29 -9.87
N TYR A 286 -6.30 1.50 -9.16
CA TYR A 286 -6.20 0.05 -9.13
C TYR A 286 -6.39 -0.59 -10.50
N SER A 287 -7.34 -0.09 -11.30
CA SER A 287 -7.52 -0.56 -12.69
C SER A 287 -6.28 -0.28 -13.54
N ALA A 288 -5.69 0.91 -13.41
CA ALA A 288 -4.46 1.27 -14.11
C ALA A 288 -3.24 0.49 -13.57
N TRP A 289 -3.21 0.20 -12.27
CA TRP A 289 -2.17 -0.63 -11.65
C TRP A 289 -2.17 -2.05 -12.22
N LEU A 290 -3.32 -2.71 -12.36
CA LEU A 290 -3.46 -4.01 -13.02
C LEU A 290 -3.00 -3.95 -14.47
N ALA A 291 -3.48 -2.96 -15.22
CA ALA A 291 -3.20 -2.80 -16.63
C ALA A 291 -1.70 -2.60 -16.92
N ARG A 292 -1.01 -1.77 -16.12
CA ARG A 292 0.44 -1.53 -16.27
C ARG A 292 1.31 -2.76 -16.04
N ARG A 293 0.76 -3.80 -15.43
CA ARG A 293 1.49 -5.02 -15.04
C ARG A 293 1.01 -6.27 -15.76
N TRP A 294 0.10 -6.11 -16.70
CA TRP A 294 -0.56 -7.23 -17.34
C TRP A 294 0.38 -8.12 -18.17
N ASP A 295 1.53 -7.59 -18.56
CA ASP A 295 2.59 -8.35 -19.24
C ASP A 295 3.37 -9.30 -18.31
N ASP A 296 3.28 -9.13 -16.99
CA ASP A 296 3.83 -10.05 -16.01
C ASP A 296 2.87 -11.24 -15.83
N PRO A 297 3.27 -12.49 -16.17
CA PRO A 297 2.38 -13.66 -16.12
C PRO A 297 1.72 -13.92 -14.78
N ALA A 298 2.29 -13.41 -13.68
CA ALA A 298 1.70 -13.52 -12.36
C ALA A 298 0.37 -12.74 -12.25
N PHE A 299 0.21 -11.64 -13.02
CA PHE A 299 -1.00 -10.82 -12.97
C PHE A 299 -2.20 -11.49 -13.62
N PRO A 300 -2.15 -11.96 -14.89
CA PRO A 300 -3.26 -12.72 -15.47
C PRO A 300 -3.62 -13.97 -14.66
N ALA A 301 -2.64 -14.63 -14.06
CA ALA A 301 -2.89 -15.81 -13.21
C ALA A 301 -3.61 -15.46 -11.90
N ALA A 302 -3.25 -14.35 -11.27
CA ALA A 302 -3.84 -13.91 -10.01
C ALA A 302 -5.18 -13.15 -10.19
N PHE A 303 -5.33 -12.43 -11.29
CA PHE A 303 -6.48 -11.56 -11.58
C PHE A 303 -7.18 -11.94 -12.89
N PRO A 304 -7.62 -13.20 -13.08
CA PRO A 304 -8.18 -13.68 -14.35
C PRO A 304 -9.48 -12.97 -14.76
N TRP A 305 -10.11 -12.28 -13.84
CA TRP A 305 -11.32 -11.49 -14.04
C TRP A 305 -11.04 -10.08 -14.60
N PHE A 306 -9.78 -9.59 -14.52
CA PHE A 306 -9.42 -8.27 -15.05
C PHE A 306 -9.54 -8.23 -16.58
N ASN A 307 -9.85 -7.04 -17.10
CA ASN A 307 -10.02 -6.76 -18.54
C ASN A 307 -11.14 -7.55 -19.22
N THR A 308 -12.12 -8.06 -18.44
CA THR A 308 -13.35 -8.64 -18.97
C THR A 308 -14.45 -7.56 -19.11
N PRO A 309 -15.45 -7.73 -20.02
CA PRO A 309 -16.58 -6.80 -20.06
C PRO A 309 -17.29 -6.64 -18.71
N GLN A 310 -17.44 -7.72 -17.96
CA GLN A 310 -18.06 -7.72 -16.64
C GLN A 310 -17.27 -6.87 -15.62
N TYR A 311 -15.95 -6.94 -15.66
CA TYR A 311 -15.10 -6.09 -14.83
C TYR A 311 -15.34 -4.60 -15.10
N TRP A 312 -15.34 -4.20 -16.37
CA TRP A 312 -15.53 -2.79 -16.72
C TRP A 312 -16.95 -2.29 -16.44
N GLN A 313 -17.97 -3.14 -16.63
CA GLN A 313 -19.35 -2.83 -16.24
C GLN A 313 -19.46 -2.60 -14.73
N ALA A 314 -18.83 -3.45 -13.91
CA ALA A 314 -18.77 -3.29 -12.46
C ALA A 314 -18.06 -1.99 -12.07
N ARG A 315 -16.91 -1.67 -12.70
CA ARG A 315 -16.19 -0.40 -12.44
C ARG A 315 -17.03 0.83 -12.77
N ILE A 316 -17.76 0.82 -13.87
CA ILE A 316 -18.68 1.91 -14.21
C ILE A 316 -19.76 2.08 -13.15
N LEU A 317 -20.34 0.99 -12.66
CA LEU A 317 -21.37 1.03 -11.62
C LEU A 317 -20.79 1.56 -10.30
N GLU A 318 -19.67 1.04 -9.85
CA GLU A 318 -19.01 1.49 -8.63
C GLU A 318 -18.63 2.97 -8.67
N LEU A 319 -18.15 3.48 -9.81
CA LEU A 319 -17.87 4.91 -9.96
C LEU A 319 -19.15 5.76 -9.86
N ARG A 320 -20.29 5.27 -10.34
CA ARG A 320 -21.59 5.97 -10.16
C ARG A 320 -22.02 5.99 -8.69
N GLU A 321 -21.84 4.89 -7.99
CA GLU A 321 -22.10 4.80 -6.55
C GLU A 321 -21.19 5.77 -5.78
N GLN A 322 -19.91 5.82 -6.12
CA GLN A 322 -18.95 6.73 -5.51
C GLN A 322 -19.31 8.22 -5.76
N ILE A 323 -19.78 8.57 -6.97
CA ILE A 323 -20.27 9.92 -7.25
C ILE A 323 -21.45 10.28 -6.31
N ALA A 324 -22.37 9.35 -6.07
CA ALA A 324 -23.48 9.58 -5.16
C ALA A 324 -22.99 9.77 -3.72
N LEU A 325 -22.09 8.90 -3.23
CA LEU A 325 -21.52 8.98 -1.88
C LEU A 325 -20.72 10.27 -1.64
N MET A 326 -19.95 10.75 -2.62
CA MET A 326 -19.23 12.03 -2.54
C MET A 326 -20.16 13.26 -2.43
N ASN A 327 -21.41 13.15 -2.87
CA ASN A 327 -22.40 14.20 -2.72
C ASN A 327 -23.13 14.19 -1.36
N GLU A 328 -22.98 13.14 -0.58
CA GLU A 328 -23.50 13.09 0.79
C GLU A 328 -22.64 13.96 1.74
N PRO A 329 -23.21 14.34 2.91
CA PRO A 329 -22.41 14.96 3.96
C PRO A 329 -21.24 14.05 4.36
N PRO A 330 -20.07 14.58 4.76
CA PRO A 330 -18.95 13.74 5.23
C PRO A 330 -19.35 12.97 6.50
N LEU A 331 -18.52 11.96 6.87
CA LEU A 331 -18.55 11.38 8.20
C LEU A 331 -18.23 12.47 9.23
N VAL A 332 -18.61 12.26 10.50
CA VAL A 332 -18.42 13.23 11.59
C VAL A 332 -17.40 12.67 12.58
N ALA A 333 -16.43 13.52 13.00
CA ALA A 333 -15.43 13.18 14.03
C ALA A 333 -16.03 13.34 15.43
#